data_32aaf7fbfb9d1ce55f9e5c7861cdf79a
#
_entry.id   32aaf7fbfb9d1ce55f9e5c7861cdf79a
#
_cell.length_a   1.000
_cell.length_b   1.000
_cell.length_c   1.000
_cell.angle_alpha   90.00
_cell.angle_beta   90.00
_cell.angle_gamma   90.00
#
_symmetry.space_group_name_H-M   'P 1'
#
loop_
_entity.id
_entity.type
_entity.pdbx_description
1 polymer ?
#
loop_
_entity_poly.entity_id
_entity_poly.type
_entity_poly.pdbx_seq_one_letter_code
_entity_poly.pdbx_strand_id
1 'polypeptide(L)'
;TGGEAGMYQASVYPVSQTGGMGVLLEAGAVAKNLTESQFGIASVKHRWNLSGTFQQCLPRYLSAEQDGSHEREFLNDYFDTPRQLLTAIFLKGYQWPFDPRKVEGQGSSLIDLLVYQETVLKGRRVFLDFMHNPSPLMEGGDVSFRYLAGEAREYLENSRALLDTPYERLKHMNPSAIEVYSSHHIDLSGEYLEIAVCA
;
A
#
# COMPACT_ATOMS: atom_id res chain seq x y z
N THR A 1 -5.01 -0.76 -22.84
CA THR A 1 -4.88 -2.20 -23.15
C THR A 1 -4.42 -2.90 -21.89
N GLY A 2 -5.22 -3.84 -21.39
CA GLY A 2 -4.88 -4.62 -20.20
C GLY A 2 -3.67 -5.53 -20.47
N GLY A 3 -2.81 -5.64 -19.49
CA GLY A 3 -1.69 -6.59 -19.47
C GLY A 3 -2.10 -7.97 -18.95
N GLU A 4 -1.14 -8.89 -18.87
CA GLU A 4 -1.32 -10.24 -18.33
C GLU A 4 -1.61 -10.25 -16.82
N ALA A 5 -1.24 -9.19 -16.11
CA ALA A 5 -1.37 -9.12 -14.66
C ALA A 5 -2.80 -9.39 -14.14
N GLY A 6 -3.82 -9.05 -14.93
CA GLY A 6 -5.21 -9.36 -14.57
C GLY A 6 -5.55 -10.86 -14.53
N MET A 7 -4.69 -11.74 -15.03
CA MET A 7 -4.84 -13.20 -14.93
C MET A 7 -4.40 -13.75 -13.58
N TYR A 8 -3.60 -13.04 -12.82
CA TYR A 8 -3.17 -13.46 -11.50
C TYR A 8 -4.29 -13.29 -10.47
N GLN A 9 -4.37 -14.20 -9.52
CA GLN A 9 -5.37 -14.14 -8.45
C GLN A 9 -5.26 -12.84 -7.64
N ALA A 10 -4.05 -12.42 -7.33
CA ALA A 10 -3.74 -11.15 -6.70
C ALA A 10 -3.13 -10.22 -7.75
N SER A 11 -3.88 -9.26 -8.25
CA SER A 11 -3.46 -8.30 -9.26
C SER A 11 -4.03 -6.92 -8.98
N VAL A 12 -3.26 -5.89 -9.34
CA VAL A 12 -3.74 -4.49 -9.33
C VAL A 12 -4.78 -4.22 -10.43
N TYR A 13 -4.90 -5.09 -11.41
CA TYR A 13 -5.84 -4.93 -12.52
C TYR A 13 -7.13 -5.71 -12.28
N PRO A 14 -8.30 -5.12 -12.57
CA PRO A 14 -9.56 -5.84 -12.59
C PRO A 14 -9.53 -7.02 -13.58
N VAL A 15 -10.25 -8.08 -13.26
CA VAL A 15 -10.41 -9.25 -14.17
C VAL A 15 -10.89 -8.85 -15.57
N SER A 16 -11.69 -7.79 -15.67
CA SER A 16 -12.17 -7.23 -16.94
C SER A 16 -11.06 -6.65 -17.85
N GLN A 17 -9.87 -6.43 -17.32
CA GLN A 17 -8.74 -5.88 -18.08
C GLN A 17 -7.72 -6.95 -18.52
N THR A 18 -8.14 -8.20 -18.58
CA THR A 18 -7.34 -9.31 -19.09
C THR A 18 -7.50 -9.48 -20.61
N GLY A 19 -6.55 -10.14 -21.25
CA GLY A 19 -6.65 -10.66 -22.61
C GLY A 19 -6.13 -9.76 -23.74
N GLY A 20 -5.77 -8.51 -23.48
CA GLY A 20 -5.21 -7.64 -24.51
C GLY A 20 -3.93 -8.19 -25.15
N MET A 21 -3.10 -8.89 -24.36
CA MET A 21 -1.87 -9.54 -24.86
C MET A 21 -2.19 -10.75 -25.74
N GLY A 22 -3.24 -11.51 -25.46
CA GLY A 22 -3.67 -12.65 -26.27
C GLY A 22 -3.93 -12.27 -27.72
N VAL A 23 -4.59 -11.15 -27.97
CA VAL A 23 -4.85 -10.63 -29.33
C VAL A 23 -3.55 -10.33 -30.08
N LEU A 24 -2.54 -9.79 -29.40
CA LEU A 24 -1.24 -9.51 -30.01
C LEU A 24 -0.48 -10.79 -30.33
N LEU A 25 -0.52 -11.78 -29.44
CA LEU A 25 0.12 -13.09 -29.66
C LEU A 25 -0.55 -13.87 -30.81
N GLU A 26 -1.87 -13.85 -30.89
CA GLU A 26 -2.63 -14.44 -32.01
C GLU A 26 -2.28 -13.76 -33.33
N ALA A 27 -2.02 -12.46 -33.32
CA ALA A 27 -1.56 -11.72 -34.50
C ALA A 27 -0.08 -11.97 -34.87
N GLY A 28 0.62 -12.84 -34.14
CA GLY A 28 2.01 -13.21 -34.39
C GLY A 28 3.06 -12.32 -33.71
N ALA A 29 2.68 -11.50 -32.74
CA ALA A 29 3.64 -10.74 -31.94
C ALA A 29 4.53 -11.67 -31.10
N VAL A 30 5.82 -11.34 -30.99
CA VAL A 30 6.78 -12.09 -30.19
C VAL A 30 6.83 -11.53 -28.79
N ALA A 31 6.53 -12.37 -27.80
CA ALA A 31 6.67 -12.02 -26.38
C ALA A 31 8.09 -12.28 -25.89
N LYS A 32 8.56 -11.44 -24.96
CA LYS A 32 9.88 -11.56 -24.31
C LYS A 32 9.72 -11.32 -22.81
N ASN A 33 10.55 -12.02 -22.03
CA ASN A 33 10.61 -11.87 -20.56
C ASN A 33 9.24 -12.09 -19.85
N LEU A 34 8.48 -13.08 -20.30
CA LEU A 34 7.14 -13.38 -19.74
C LEU A 34 7.16 -13.82 -18.27
N THR A 35 8.33 -14.17 -17.74
CA THR A 35 8.53 -14.52 -16.31
C THR A 35 8.83 -13.30 -15.45
N GLU A 36 9.01 -12.13 -16.04
CA GLU A 36 9.34 -10.91 -15.34
C GLU A 36 8.10 -10.02 -15.25
N SER A 37 7.64 -9.77 -14.03
CA SER A 37 6.51 -8.91 -13.75
C SER A 37 6.87 -7.88 -12.69
N GLN A 38 6.30 -6.68 -12.81
CA GLN A 38 6.34 -5.70 -11.74
C GLN A 38 5.30 -6.07 -10.69
N PHE A 39 5.61 -5.85 -9.41
CA PHE A 39 4.67 -6.05 -8.33
C PHE A 39 4.70 -4.85 -7.36
N GLY A 40 3.64 -4.72 -6.61
CA GLY A 40 3.50 -3.70 -5.57
C GLY A 40 2.27 -3.97 -4.71
N ILE A 41 2.00 -3.09 -3.78
CA ILE A 41 0.88 -3.25 -2.84
C ILE A 41 -0.43 -2.89 -3.54
N ALA A 42 -1.42 -3.77 -3.43
CA ALA A 42 -2.78 -3.55 -3.89
C ALA A 42 -3.81 -4.08 -2.89
N SER A 43 -5.02 -3.54 -2.94
CA SER A 43 -6.16 -4.07 -2.18
C SER A 43 -6.71 -5.35 -2.81
N VAL A 44 -7.22 -6.25 -1.96
CA VAL A 44 -7.65 -7.61 -2.34
C VAL A 44 -9.12 -7.66 -2.73
N LYS A 45 -10.01 -7.15 -1.87
CA LYS A 45 -11.46 -7.21 -2.07
C LYS A 45 -11.91 -6.42 -3.31
N HIS A 46 -11.39 -5.23 -3.49
CA HIS A 46 -11.47 -4.46 -4.72
C HIS A 46 -10.04 -4.25 -5.22
N ARG A 47 -9.71 -4.83 -6.38
CA ARG A 47 -8.34 -4.79 -6.92
C ARG A 47 -7.97 -3.39 -7.35
N TRP A 48 -7.16 -2.73 -6.57
CA TRP A 48 -6.71 -1.38 -6.85
C TRP A 48 -5.29 -1.15 -6.34
N ASN A 49 -4.49 -0.46 -7.15
CA ASN A 49 -3.15 -0.05 -6.76
C ASN A 49 -3.22 0.94 -5.57
N LEU A 50 -2.46 0.65 -4.53
CA LEU A 50 -2.38 1.46 -3.33
C LEU A 50 -1.09 2.32 -3.30
N SER A 51 -0.86 3.08 -4.36
CA SER A 51 0.18 4.12 -4.43
C SER A 51 -0.39 5.52 -4.15
N GLY A 52 0.42 6.56 -4.34
CA GLY A 52 0.00 7.95 -4.18
C GLY A 52 -0.50 8.25 -2.78
N THR A 53 -1.60 8.95 -2.71
CA THR A 53 -2.20 9.43 -1.45
C THR A 53 -2.60 8.31 -0.49
N PHE A 54 -2.84 7.08 -0.97
CA PHE A 54 -3.10 5.94 -0.08
C PHE A 54 -1.93 5.64 0.86
N GLN A 55 -0.71 5.96 0.48
CA GLN A 55 0.48 5.80 1.32
C GLN A 55 0.91 7.12 1.96
N GLN A 56 0.78 8.23 1.22
CA GLN A 56 1.17 9.56 1.70
C GLN A 56 0.32 10.06 2.87
N CYS A 57 -0.89 9.51 3.06
CA CYS A 57 -1.70 9.76 4.25
C CYS A 57 -1.19 9.02 5.50
N LEU A 58 -0.10 8.24 5.41
CA LEU A 58 0.53 7.48 6.51
C LEU A 58 -0.45 6.50 7.17
N PRO A 59 -0.98 5.50 6.42
CA PRO A 59 -1.84 4.48 7.01
C PRO A 59 -1.05 3.59 7.98
N ARG A 60 -1.74 3.00 8.95
CA ARG A 60 -1.17 2.00 9.84
C ARG A 60 -1.18 0.64 9.15
N TYR A 61 -0.05 -0.04 9.16
CA TYR A 61 0.11 -1.38 8.60
C TYR A 61 -0.06 -2.44 9.68
N LEU A 62 -1.04 -3.32 9.51
CA LEU A 62 -1.36 -4.38 10.46
C LEU A 62 -1.21 -5.75 9.81
N SER A 63 -0.77 -6.74 10.58
CA SER A 63 -0.91 -8.15 10.22
C SER A 63 -1.66 -8.90 11.30
N ALA A 64 -2.50 -9.87 10.89
CA ALA A 64 -3.27 -10.72 11.79
C ALA A 64 -3.28 -12.17 11.27
N GLU A 65 -3.64 -13.13 12.13
CA GLU A 65 -3.92 -14.51 11.71
C GLU A 65 -5.14 -14.56 10.78
N GLN A 66 -5.38 -15.70 10.13
CA GLN A 66 -6.51 -15.87 9.21
C GLN A 66 -7.88 -15.62 9.87
N ASP A 67 -7.99 -15.90 11.16
CA ASP A 67 -9.20 -15.66 11.98
C ASP A 67 -9.30 -14.23 12.53
N GLY A 68 -8.33 -13.37 12.21
CA GLY A 68 -8.25 -11.99 12.69
C GLY A 68 -7.59 -11.82 14.07
N SER A 69 -7.17 -12.90 14.71
CA SER A 69 -6.46 -12.82 16.01
C SER A 69 -5.00 -12.37 15.86
N HIS A 70 -4.35 -12.08 16.99
CA HIS A 70 -2.93 -11.69 17.06
C HIS A 70 -2.55 -10.55 16.12
N GLU A 71 -3.41 -9.53 16.07
CA GLU A 71 -3.16 -8.29 15.34
C GLU A 71 -1.92 -7.56 15.86
N ARG A 72 -1.07 -7.06 14.95
CA ARG A 72 0.13 -6.30 15.30
C ARG A 72 0.57 -5.36 14.18
N GLU A 73 1.22 -4.27 14.55
CA GLU A 73 1.95 -3.40 13.62
C GLU A 73 3.32 -4.03 13.27
N PHE A 74 3.32 -4.94 12.29
CA PHE A 74 4.50 -5.78 12.01
C PHE A 74 5.70 -4.99 11.45
N LEU A 75 5.50 -3.84 10.83
CA LEU A 75 6.59 -3.04 10.29
C LEU A 75 7.53 -2.49 11.38
N ASN A 76 7.01 -2.28 12.60
CA ASN A 76 7.81 -1.77 13.73
C ASN A 76 9.01 -2.65 14.09
N ASP A 77 8.96 -3.94 13.75
CA ASP A 77 10.05 -4.90 14.05
C ASP A 77 11.25 -4.77 13.08
N TYR A 78 11.11 -4.03 11.97
CA TYR A 78 12.06 -4.05 10.85
C TYR A 78 12.68 -2.69 10.54
N PHE A 79 12.22 -1.62 11.17
CA PHE A 79 12.76 -0.28 11.00
C PHE A 79 13.42 0.19 12.29
N ASP A 80 14.65 0.69 12.19
CA ASP A 80 15.45 1.09 13.36
C ASP A 80 14.89 2.32 14.07
N THR A 81 14.20 3.20 13.33
CA THR A 81 13.67 4.45 13.88
C THR A 81 12.28 4.79 13.35
N PRO A 82 11.45 5.49 14.15
CA PRO A 82 10.17 6.05 13.69
C PRO A 82 10.30 6.85 12.38
N ARG A 83 11.39 7.61 12.24
CA ARG A 83 11.64 8.42 11.04
C ARG A 83 11.81 7.56 9.80
N GLN A 84 12.57 6.47 9.87
CA GLN A 84 12.77 5.57 8.73
C GLN A 84 11.46 4.91 8.33
N LEU A 85 10.71 4.36 9.28
CA LEU A 85 9.42 3.73 9.02
C LEU A 85 8.42 4.69 8.37
N LEU A 86 8.17 5.84 8.99
CA LEU A 86 7.20 6.82 8.48
C LEU A 86 7.61 7.37 7.10
N THR A 87 8.93 7.57 6.89
CA THR A 87 9.45 7.97 5.59
C THR A 87 9.25 6.88 4.54
N ALA A 88 9.51 5.61 4.86
CA ALA A 88 9.32 4.50 3.92
C ALA A 88 7.85 4.35 3.52
N ILE A 89 6.90 4.47 4.46
CA ILE A 89 5.46 4.47 4.17
C ILE A 89 5.11 5.62 3.23
N PHE A 90 5.52 6.84 3.55
CA PHE A 90 5.24 8.01 2.71
C PHE A 90 5.80 7.85 1.30
N LEU A 91 7.07 7.46 1.19
CA LEU A 91 7.77 7.27 -0.09
C LEU A 91 7.13 6.16 -0.94
N LYS A 92 6.50 5.16 -0.33
CA LYS A 92 5.76 4.12 -1.05
C LYS A 92 4.66 4.70 -1.93
N GLY A 93 4.17 5.89 -1.62
CA GLY A 93 3.18 6.61 -2.44
C GLY A 93 3.63 6.88 -3.88
N TYR A 94 4.89 7.21 -4.10
CA TYR A 94 5.41 7.51 -5.44
C TYR A 94 6.62 6.65 -5.85
N GLN A 95 7.04 5.72 -5.00
CA GLN A 95 8.06 4.71 -5.32
C GLN A 95 7.44 3.32 -5.55
N TRP A 96 6.28 3.29 -6.11
CA TRP A 96 5.61 2.11 -6.63
C TRP A 96 6.00 1.93 -8.12
N PRO A 97 6.24 0.75 -8.65
CA PRO A 97 6.23 -0.58 -8.03
C PRO A 97 7.53 -0.90 -7.25
N PHE A 98 7.69 -2.17 -6.86
CA PHE A 98 8.89 -2.68 -6.20
C PHE A 98 10.16 -2.35 -6.99
N ASP A 99 11.18 -1.86 -6.28
CA ASP A 99 12.51 -1.60 -6.81
C ASP A 99 13.56 -2.15 -5.81
N PRO A 100 14.35 -3.18 -6.16
CA PRO A 100 15.31 -3.79 -5.25
C PRO A 100 16.34 -2.79 -4.69
N ARG A 101 16.66 -1.73 -5.43
CA ARG A 101 17.58 -0.67 -4.96
C ARG A 101 16.99 0.14 -3.79
N LYS A 102 15.67 0.12 -3.63
CA LYS A 102 14.95 0.82 -2.56
C LYS A 102 14.64 -0.08 -1.36
N VAL A 103 15.26 -1.24 -1.29
CA VAL A 103 15.28 -2.10 -0.08
C VAL A 103 16.44 -1.71 0.82
N GLU A 104 17.57 -1.30 0.23
CA GLU A 104 18.75 -0.87 0.99
C GLU A 104 18.43 0.31 1.91
N GLY A 105 19.05 0.32 3.09
CA GLY A 105 18.85 1.38 4.10
C GLY A 105 17.42 1.47 4.63
N GLN A 106 16.67 0.38 4.62
CA GLN A 106 15.26 0.33 5.04
C GLN A 106 14.37 1.27 4.21
N GLY A 107 14.56 1.25 2.89
CA GLY A 107 13.78 2.05 1.94
C GLY A 107 12.36 1.51 1.73
N SER A 108 11.59 2.23 0.91
CA SER A 108 10.16 1.99 0.72
C SER A 108 9.81 0.59 0.19
N SER A 109 10.67 -0.03 -0.64
CA SER A 109 10.43 -1.37 -1.20
C SER A 109 10.71 -2.50 -0.20
N LEU A 110 11.29 -2.22 0.96
CA LEU A 110 11.32 -3.18 2.07
C LEU A 110 9.88 -3.54 2.50
N ILE A 111 8.95 -2.58 2.46
CA ILE A 111 7.54 -2.80 2.83
C ILE A 111 6.90 -3.87 1.93
N ASP A 112 7.18 -3.88 0.62
CA ASP A 112 6.66 -4.92 -0.29
C ASP A 112 7.12 -6.33 0.14
N LEU A 113 8.40 -6.47 0.47
CA LEU A 113 8.97 -7.75 0.92
C LEU A 113 8.36 -8.20 2.26
N LEU A 114 8.13 -7.27 3.17
CA LEU A 114 7.53 -7.57 4.48
C LEU A 114 6.05 -7.94 4.34
N VAL A 115 5.29 -7.27 3.46
CA VAL A 115 3.92 -7.68 3.12
C VAL A 115 3.91 -9.07 2.50
N TYR A 116 4.82 -9.36 1.56
CA TYR A 116 4.97 -10.70 0.98
C TYR A 116 5.31 -11.74 2.06
N GLN A 117 6.23 -11.42 2.95
CA GLN A 117 6.62 -12.31 4.05
C GLN A 117 5.43 -12.64 4.96
N GLU A 118 4.64 -11.65 5.37
CA GLU A 118 3.46 -11.86 6.20
C GLU A 118 2.39 -12.67 5.45
N THR A 119 2.08 -12.29 4.20
CA THR A 119 0.96 -12.90 3.46
C THR A 119 1.29 -14.28 2.90
N VAL A 120 2.45 -14.44 2.25
CA VAL A 120 2.80 -15.67 1.52
C VAL A 120 3.59 -16.64 2.38
N LEU A 121 4.64 -16.17 3.07
CA LEU A 121 5.51 -17.09 3.82
C LEU A 121 4.95 -17.46 5.18
N LYS A 122 4.24 -16.56 5.85
CA LYS A 122 3.63 -16.83 7.17
C LYS A 122 2.15 -17.17 7.09
N GLY A 123 1.51 -16.98 5.93
CA GLY A 123 0.09 -17.24 5.74
C GLY A 123 -0.84 -16.33 6.55
N ARG A 124 -0.38 -15.14 6.92
CA ARG A 124 -1.17 -14.14 7.66
C ARG A 124 -1.94 -13.24 6.69
N ARG A 125 -2.87 -12.45 7.21
CA ARG A 125 -3.55 -11.37 6.48
C ARG A 125 -2.89 -10.05 6.81
N VAL A 126 -2.78 -9.16 5.84
CA VAL A 126 -2.21 -7.83 6.02
C VAL A 126 -3.24 -6.76 5.64
N PHE A 127 -3.26 -5.67 6.40
CA PHE A 127 -4.24 -4.61 6.25
C PHE A 127 -3.60 -3.23 6.31
N LEU A 128 -4.23 -2.27 5.61
CA LEU A 128 -4.09 -0.85 5.90
C LEU A 128 -5.26 -0.39 6.79
N ASP A 129 -4.93 0.25 7.88
CA ASP A 129 -5.87 0.92 8.75
C ASP A 129 -5.77 2.43 8.52
N PHE A 130 -6.87 3.02 8.07
CA PHE A 130 -6.99 4.45 7.86
C PHE A 130 -7.65 5.17 9.04
N MET A 131 -8.20 4.43 10.01
CA MET A 131 -8.89 4.99 11.19
C MET A 131 -7.92 5.45 12.28
N HIS A 132 -6.77 4.74 12.40
CA HIS A 132 -5.80 4.99 13.45
C HIS A 132 -4.42 5.27 12.86
N ASN A 133 -3.65 6.11 13.54
CA ASN A 133 -2.28 6.41 13.15
C ASN A 133 -1.34 5.24 13.45
N PRO A 134 -0.24 5.08 12.67
CA PRO A 134 0.88 4.23 13.07
C PRO A 134 1.38 4.65 14.47
N SER A 135 1.70 3.67 15.33
CA SER A 135 2.18 3.96 16.69
C SER A 135 3.39 4.91 16.72
N PRO A 136 4.35 4.86 15.75
CA PRO A 136 5.46 5.81 15.72
C PRO A 136 5.07 7.27 15.44
N LEU A 137 3.85 7.52 14.96
CA LEU A 137 3.32 8.88 14.76
C LEU A 137 2.63 9.44 16.01
N MET A 138 2.38 8.58 17.01
CA MET A 138 1.67 8.95 18.24
C MET A 138 2.66 9.29 19.37
N GLU A 139 2.41 10.37 20.07
CA GLU A 139 3.22 10.81 21.20
C GLU A 139 2.32 11.33 22.33
N GLY A 140 2.37 10.67 23.49
CA GLY A 140 1.55 11.05 24.63
C GLY A 140 0.03 10.97 24.41
N GLY A 141 -0.41 10.26 23.36
CA GLY A 141 -1.80 10.16 22.93
C GLY A 141 -2.18 11.10 21.78
N ASP A 142 -1.30 12.04 21.43
CA ASP A 142 -1.52 13.00 20.34
C ASP A 142 -0.71 12.64 19.09
N VAL A 143 -1.17 13.12 17.93
CA VAL A 143 -0.46 12.98 16.65
C VAL A 143 0.74 13.93 16.61
N SER A 144 1.93 13.38 16.37
CA SER A 144 3.16 14.16 16.28
C SER A 144 3.90 13.90 14.96
N PHE A 145 3.97 14.91 14.12
CA PHE A 145 4.66 14.82 12.81
C PHE A 145 6.18 15.12 12.92
N ARG A 146 6.75 15.21 14.12
CA ARG A 146 8.17 15.55 14.33
C ARG A 146 9.16 14.56 13.72
N TYR A 147 8.74 13.30 13.60
CA TYR A 147 9.57 12.22 13.06
C TYR A 147 9.49 12.08 11.54
N LEU A 148 8.63 12.82 10.86
CA LEU A 148 8.64 12.81 9.40
C LEU A 148 9.93 13.39 8.85
N ALA A 149 10.43 12.80 7.75
CA ALA A 149 11.48 13.42 6.95
C ALA A 149 11.00 14.78 6.41
N GLY A 150 11.96 15.70 6.17
CA GLY A 150 11.63 17.06 5.72
C GLY A 150 10.71 17.07 4.51
N GLU A 151 11.00 16.25 3.50
CA GLU A 151 10.19 16.12 2.28
C GLU A 151 8.75 15.67 2.56
N ALA A 152 8.55 14.64 3.37
CA ALA A 152 7.21 14.13 3.72
C ALA A 152 6.41 15.16 4.53
N ARG A 153 7.08 15.83 5.47
CA ARG A 153 6.47 16.87 6.27
C ARG A 153 6.07 18.07 5.42
N GLU A 154 7.00 18.56 4.58
CA GLU A 154 6.77 19.68 3.69
C GLU A 154 5.62 19.40 2.71
N TYR A 155 5.53 18.18 2.18
CA TYR A 155 4.42 17.77 1.32
C TYR A 155 3.08 17.85 2.05
N LEU A 156 2.97 17.31 3.27
CA LEU A 156 1.72 17.34 4.04
C LEU A 156 1.36 18.76 4.51
N GLU A 157 2.36 19.59 4.87
CA GLU A 157 2.15 21.00 5.20
C GLU A 157 1.61 21.78 4.00
N ASN A 158 2.25 21.65 2.84
CA ASN A 158 1.85 22.33 1.61
C ASN A 158 0.46 21.87 1.14
N SER A 159 0.14 20.60 1.34
CA SER A 159 -1.18 20.02 1.05
C SER A 159 -2.22 20.34 2.13
N ARG A 160 -1.86 21.02 3.22
CA ARG A 160 -2.72 21.26 4.40
C ARG A 160 -3.30 19.97 4.97
N ALA A 161 -2.52 18.88 4.92
CA ALA A 161 -2.93 17.54 5.28
C ALA A 161 -2.34 17.04 6.61
N LEU A 162 -1.87 17.94 7.50
CA LEU A 162 -1.49 17.60 8.88
C LEU A 162 -2.74 17.45 9.76
N LEU A 163 -3.57 16.44 9.44
CA LEU A 163 -4.83 16.14 10.10
C LEU A 163 -4.69 14.94 11.04
N ASP A 164 -5.69 14.72 11.89
CA ASP A 164 -5.58 13.78 13.01
C ASP A 164 -5.48 12.31 12.60
N THR A 165 -6.23 11.87 11.59
CA THR A 165 -6.24 10.46 11.16
C THR A 165 -5.76 10.27 9.71
N PRO A 166 -5.25 9.09 9.34
CA PRO A 166 -4.96 8.76 7.95
C PRO A 166 -6.18 8.92 7.04
N TYR A 167 -7.38 8.58 7.54
CA TYR A 167 -8.63 8.75 6.79
C TYR A 167 -8.90 10.21 6.46
N GLU A 168 -8.78 11.10 7.44
CA GLU A 168 -8.97 12.54 7.21
C GLU A 168 -7.94 13.11 6.24
N ARG A 169 -6.68 12.70 6.36
CA ARG A 169 -5.62 13.06 5.42
C ARG A 169 -5.93 12.56 4.01
N LEU A 170 -6.33 11.29 3.87
CA LEU A 170 -6.71 10.70 2.58
C LEU A 170 -7.91 11.41 1.97
N LYS A 171 -8.97 11.60 2.75
CA LYS A 171 -10.19 12.30 2.31
C LYS A 171 -9.90 13.73 1.87
N HIS A 172 -9.01 14.43 2.59
CA HIS A 172 -8.63 15.80 2.24
C HIS A 172 -7.80 15.87 0.96
N MET A 173 -6.80 15.01 0.80
CA MET A 173 -5.89 15.01 -0.36
C MET A 173 -6.52 14.37 -1.61
N ASN A 174 -7.39 13.37 -1.43
CA ASN A 174 -7.97 12.60 -2.52
C ASN A 174 -9.37 12.05 -2.15
N PRO A 175 -10.42 12.88 -2.17
CA PRO A 175 -11.78 12.43 -1.86
C PRO A 175 -12.26 11.31 -2.79
N SER A 176 -11.83 11.30 -4.06
CA SER A 176 -12.18 10.25 -5.02
C SER A 176 -11.69 8.87 -4.60
N ALA A 177 -10.60 8.77 -3.83
CA ALA A 177 -10.16 7.51 -3.26
C ALA A 177 -11.21 6.90 -2.32
N ILE A 178 -11.87 7.73 -1.52
CA ILE A 178 -12.96 7.29 -0.63
C ILE A 178 -14.18 6.85 -1.45
N GLU A 179 -14.54 7.62 -2.48
CA GLU A 179 -15.68 7.32 -3.36
C GLU A 179 -15.51 5.98 -4.10
N VAL A 180 -14.30 5.68 -4.60
CA VAL A 180 -13.99 4.40 -5.26
C VAL A 180 -14.29 3.24 -4.31
N TYR A 181 -13.76 3.26 -3.08
CA TYR A 181 -13.94 2.16 -2.13
C TYR A 181 -15.39 2.06 -1.65
N SER A 182 -16.04 3.18 -1.33
CA SER A 182 -17.45 3.17 -0.90
C SER A 182 -18.39 2.68 -2.00
N SER A 183 -18.12 2.95 -3.28
CA SER A 183 -18.91 2.40 -4.41
C SER A 183 -18.78 0.87 -4.53
N HIS A 184 -17.74 0.28 -3.94
CA HIS A 184 -17.53 -1.16 -3.84
C HIS A 184 -17.86 -1.74 -2.45
N HIS A 185 -18.66 -1.02 -1.67
CA HIS A 185 -19.09 -1.42 -0.32
C HIS A 185 -17.92 -1.67 0.64
N ILE A 186 -16.88 -0.83 0.57
CA ILE A 186 -15.74 -0.82 1.48
C ILE A 186 -15.70 0.55 2.16
N ASP A 187 -15.85 0.56 3.49
CA ASP A 187 -15.83 1.78 4.29
C ASP A 187 -14.47 1.96 4.98
N LEU A 188 -13.59 2.78 4.39
CA LEU A 188 -12.26 3.07 4.94
C LEU A 188 -12.29 3.82 6.29
N SER A 189 -13.47 4.32 6.72
CA SER A 189 -13.65 4.94 8.04
C SER A 189 -14.11 3.97 9.13
N GLY A 190 -14.46 2.73 8.77
CA GLY A 190 -15.04 1.75 9.68
C GLY A 190 -14.45 0.35 9.59
N GLU A 191 -13.67 0.06 8.55
CA GLU A 191 -13.04 -1.26 8.36
C GLU A 191 -11.61 -1.17 7.87
N TYR A 192 -10.81 -2.21 8.15
CA TYR A 192 -9.46 -2.36 7.61
C TYR A 192 -9.51 -2.75 6.13
N LEU A 193 -8.62 -2.17 5.34
CA LEU A 193 -8.46 -2.51 3.94
C LEU A 193 -7.43 -3.64 3.78
N GLU A 194 -7.88 -4.85 3.44
CA GLU A 194 -6.99 -5.98 3.19
C GLU A 194 -6.14 -5.75 1.94
N ILE A 195 -4.84 -6.03 2.07
CA ILE A 195 -3.84 -5.80 1.04
C ILE A 195 -2.98 -7.03 0.81
N ALA A 196 -2.40 -7.09 -0.39
CA ALA A 196 -1.37 -8.08 -0.74
C ALA A 196 -0.35 -7.46 -1.69
N VAL A 197 0.76 -8.15 -1.88
CA VAL A 197 1.68 -7.87 -2.98
C VAL A 197 1.09 -8.49 -4.24
N CYS A 198 0.88 -7.67 -5.25
CA CYS A 198 0.19 -8.02 -6.48
C CYS A 198 1.02 -7.66 -7.71
N ALA A 199 0.90 -8.46 -8.77
CA ALA A 199 1.50 -8.21 -10.09
C ALA A 199 0.61 -7.31 -10.95
#